data_1296e25a5f8babee8e17c85de28cb753
#
_entry.id   1296e25a5f8babee8e17c85de28cb753
#
_cell.length_a   1.000
_cell.length_b   1.000
_cell.length_c   1.000
_cell.angle_alpha   90.00
_cell.angle_beta   90.00
_cell.angle_gamma   90.00
#
_symmetry.space_group_name_H-M   'P 1'
#
loop_
_entity.id
_entity.type
_entity.pdbx_description
1 polymer ?
#
loop_
_entity_poly.entity_id
_entity_poly.type
_entity_poly.pdbx_seq_one_letter_code
_entity_poly.pdbx_strand_id
1 'polypeptide(L)'
;MFEFDKYTNRAKQVVKLAKKEAQKLNHNYLGTEHVLLGLLKLGQGIAVNVLRSLNLDYETAFNEVERLVGFGPEIQVYGDPALTGKIKKVFFEYAYEEAASLNHNYVGTEHLLLALLRQTDGIATQILENLGINLKEVRKEVIKELETFNLQLPPMGIGGPSNTGGAGPRLQEKSPSSTEKMPALRAYGHDLTELARESKLDPVIAVSYTHLRAH
;
A
#
# COMPACT_ATOMS: atom_id res chain seq x y z
N MET A 1 -21.43 6.89 -2.38
CA MET A 1 -20.29 6.57 -1.52
C MET A 1 -19.30 5.84 -2.42
N PHE A 2 -18.12 6.39 -2.67
CA PHE A 2 -17.16 5.74 -3.57
C PHE A 2 -16.55 4.54 -2.83
N GLU A 3 -16.76 3.34 -3.35
CA GLU A 3 -16.26 2.11 -2.75
C GLU A 3 -14.78 1.92 -3.07
N PHE A 4 -13.92 2.11 -2.06
CA PHE A 4 -12.52 1.73 -2.11
C PHE A 4 -12.31 0.33 -1.49
N ASP A 5 -13.24 -0.62 -1.73
CA ASP A 5 -13.24 -1.92 -1.05
C ASP A 5 -11.99 -2.74 -1.37
N LYS A 6 -11.53 -2.68 -2.61
CA LYS A 6 -10.30 -3.37 -3.02
C LYS A 6 -9.00 -2.62 -2.67
N TYR A 7 -9.11 -1.41 -2.13
CA TYR A 7 -7.93 -0.63 -1.76
C TYR A 7 -7.31 -1.14 -0.48
N THR A 8 -5.98 -1.32 -0.49
CA THR A 8 -5.23 -1.63 0.72
C THR A 8 -5.34 -0.48 1.73
N ASN A 9 -5.07 -0.77 3.01
CA ASN A 9 -5.08 0.27 4.04
C ASN A 9 -4.09 1.41 3.73
N ARG A 10 -2.93 1.10 3.14
CA ARG A 10 -1.95 2.10 2.70
C ARG A 10 -2.49 2.95 1.55
N ALA A 11 -3.12 2.35 0.55
CA ALA A 11 -3.73 3.09 -0.56
C ALA A 11 -4.88 4.01 -0.08
N LYS A 12 -5.72 3.53 0.85
CA LYS A 12 -6.74 4.38 1.51
C LYS A 12 -6.12 5.54 2.30
N GLN A 13 -4.96 5.30 2.93
CA GLN A 13 -4.22 6.33 3.65
C GLN A 13 -3.66 7.39 2.69
N VAL A 14 -3.17 7.00 1.51
CA VAL A 14 -2.75 7.95 0.46
C VAL A 14 -3.89 8.89 0.09
N VAL A 15 -5.10 8.38 -0.13
CA VAL A 15 -6.27 9.22 -0.45
C VAL A 15 -6.57 10.22 0.66
N LYS A 16 -6.46 9.79 1.93
CA LYS A 16 -6.65 10.69 3.09
C LYS A 16 -5.56 11.76 3.16
N LEU A 17 -4.30 11.38 2.91
CA LEU A 17 -3.18 12.33 2.88
C LEU A 17 -3.31 13.32 1.71
N ALA A 18 -3.68 12.84 0.52
CA ALA A 18 -3.92 13.69 -0.63
C ALA A 18 -4.99 14.76 -0.37
N LYS A 19 -6.08 14.42 0.33
CA LYS A 19 -7.09 15.40 0.75
C LYS A 19 -6.51 16.46 1.69
N LYS A 20 -5.64 16.05 2.63
CA LYS A 20 -4.95 16.99 3.53
C LYS A 20 -3.98 17.91 2.78
N GLU A 21 -3.28 17.39 1.77
CA GLU A 21 -2.40 18.21 0.93
C GLU A 21 -3.20 19.22 0.09
N ALA A 22 -4.37 18.83 -0.45
CA ALA A 22 -5.26 19.75 -1.13
C ALA A 22 -5.73 20.88 -0.19
N GLN A 23 -6.13 20.54 1.05
CA GLN A 23 -6.51 21.52 2.06
C GLN A 23 -5.35 22.43 2.45
N LYS A 24 -4.12 21.88 2.61
CA LYS A 24 -2.91 22.66 2.90
C LYS A 24 -2.60 23.69 1.81
N LEU A 25 -2.89 23.37 0.56
CA LEU A 25 -2.73 24.26 -0.60
C LEU A 25 -3.95 25.17 -0.82
N ASN A 26 -4.95 25.17 0.05
CA ASN A 26 -6.22 25.90 -0.10
C ASN A 26 -6.99 25.52 -1.38
N HIS A 27 -6.83 24.29 -1.88
CA HIS A 27 -7.55 23.81 -3.05
C HIS A 27 -8.91 23.19 -2.66
N ASN A 28 -9.97 23.59 -3.33
CA ASN A 28 -11.30 23.01 -3.17
C ASN A 28 -11.51 21.75 -4.01
N TYR A 29 -10.48 21.26 -4.68
CA TYR A 29 -10.48 20.08 -5.51
C TYR A 29 -9.35 19.14 -5.15
N LEU A 30 -9.53 17.84 -5.46
CA LEU A 30 -8.50 16.81 -5.38
C LEU A 30 -8.05 16.48 -6.80
N GLY A 31 -6.79 16.77 -7.10
CA GLY A 31 -6.14 16.50 -8.38
C GLY A 31 -5.05 15.44 -8.27
N THR A 32 -4.40 15.15 -9.40
CA THR A 32 -3.32 14.16 -9.52
C THR A 32 -2.08 14.54 -8.70
N GLU A 33 -1.76 15.83 -8.63
CA GLU A 33 -0.68 16.43 -7.83
C GLU A 33 -0.82 16.10 -6.34
N HIS A 34 -2.03 16.21 -5.81
CA HIS A 34 -2.30 15.92 -4.40
C HIS A 34 -2.09 14.44 -4.07
N VAL A 35 -2.42 13.55 -5.01
CA VAL A 35 -2.20 12.12 -4.82
C VAL A 35 -0.72 11.77 -4.89
N LEU A 36 0.06 12.43 -5.76
CA LEU A 36 1.52 12.31 -5.78
C LEU A 36 2.13 12.75 -4.44
N LEU A 37 1.71 13.92 -3.91
CA LEU A 37 2.13 14.38 -2.59
C LEU A 37 1.69 13.42 -1.48
N GLY A 38 0.48 12.88 -1.56
CA GLY A 38 -0.04 11.90 -0.60
C GLY A 38 0.77 10.60 -0.58
N LEU A 39 1.22 10.12 -1.76
CA LEU A 39 2.13 8.97 -1.87
C LEU A 39 3.46 9.26 -1.16
N LEU A 40 4.11 10.37 -1.48
CA LEU A 40 5.40 10.77 -0.90
C LEU A 40 5.28 10.99 0.62
N LYS A 41 4.19 11.60 1.06
CA LYS A 41 3.88 11.85 2.48
C LYS A 41 3.67 10.58 3.29
N LEU A 42 3.13 9.52 2.67
CA LEU A 42 2.98 8.22 3.31
C LEU A 42 4.33 7.64 3.74
N GLY A 43 5.37 7.91 2.99
CA GLY A 43 6.75 7.58 3.34
C GLY A 43 7.12 6.10 3.27
N GLN A 44 6.20 5.21 2.86
CA GLN A 44 6.41 3.77 2.82
C GLN A 44 5.60 3.09 1.70
N GLY A 45 6.08 1.94 1.24
CA GLY A 45 5.47 1.16 0.15
C GLY A 45 6.24 1.27 -1.15
N ILE A 46 5.96 0.34 -2.08
CA ILE A 46 6.69 0.19 -3.35
C ILE A 46 6.73 1.51 -4.13
N ALA A 47 5.60 2.19 -4.27
CA ALA A 47 5.54 3.48 -4.97
C ALA A 47 6.54 4.50 -4.40
N VAL A 48 6.61 4.62 -3.09
CA VAL A 48 7.49 5.60 -2.41
C VAL A 48 8.94 5.19 -2.56
N ASN A 49 9.26 3.89 -2.43
CA ASN A 49 10.62 3.38 -2.61
C ASN A 49 11.14 3.72 -4.01
N VAL A 50 10.33 3.48 -5.04
CA VAL A 50 10.69 3.79 -6.44
C VAL A 50 10.87 5.30 -6.64
N LEU A 51 9.96 6.14 -6.13
CA LEU A 51 10.09 7.59 -6.27
C LEU A 51 11.37 8.10 -5.59
N ARG A 52 11.69 7.58 -4.40
CA ARG A 52 12.93 7.91 -3.68
C ARG A 52 14.20 7.42 -4.38
N SER A 53 14.18 6.23 -4.99
CA SER A 53 15.33 5.74 -5.78
C SER A 53 15.63 6.62 -6.99
N LEU A 54 14.62 7.35 -7.48
CA LEU A 54 14.74 8.37 -8.53
C LEU A 54 14.98 9.79 -7.98
N ASN A 55 15.40 9.89 -6.71
CA ASN A 55 15.70 11.15 -6.00
C ASN A 55 14.51 12.11 -5.87
N LEU A 56 13.28 11.60 -5.88
CA LEU A 56 12.09 12.39 -5.63
C LEU A 56 11.67 12.27 -4.17
N ASP A 57 11.78 13.35 -3.44
CA ASP A 57 11.25 13.51 -2.09
C ASP A 57 9.99 14.39 -2.05
N TYR A 58 9.39 14.47 -0.87
CA TYR A 58 8.18 15.25 -0.67
C TYR A 58 8.40 16.75 -0.89
N GLU A 59 9.50 17.32 -0.38
CA GLU A 59 9.76 18.75 -0.45
C GLU A 59 10.00 19.20 -1.89
N THR A 60 10.77 18.44 -2.66
CA THR A 60 11.01 18.69 -4.08
C THR A 60 9.70 18.65 -4.87
N ALA A 61 8.87 17.64 -4.64
CA ALA A 61 7.57 17.55 -5.30
C ALA A 61 6.62 18.67 -4.88
N PHE A 62 6.61 19.03 -3.59
CA PHE A 62 5.77 20.10 -3.06
C PHE A 62 6.11 21.46 -3.68
N ASN A 63 7.39 21.79 -3.75
CA ASN A 63 7.88 23.04 -4.36
C ASN A 63 7.48 23.10 -5.85
N GLU A 64 7.52 21.98 -6.56
CA GLU A 64 7.11 21.93 -7.95
C GLU A 64 5.58 22.05 -8.12
N VAL A 65 4.78 21.49 -7.19
CA VAL A 65 3.33 21.72 -7.14
C VAL A 65 3.04 23.20 -6.91
N GLU A 66 3.70 23.81 -5.94
CA GLU A 66 3.54 25.25 -5.65
C GLU A 66 3.89 26.11 -6.87
N ARG A 67 4.96 25.76 -7.60
CA ARG A 67 5.38 26.47 -8.81
C ARG A 67 4.37 26.35 -9.95
N LEU A 68 3.75 25.17 -10.14
CA LEU A 68 2.86 24.91 -11.27
C LEU A 68 1.42 25.35 -11.02
N VAL A 69 0.92 25.15 -9.81
CA VAL A 69 -0.50 25.31 -9.46
C VAL A 69 -0.70 26.45 -8.47
N GLY A 70 0.29 26.69 -7.60
CA GLY A 70 0.25 27.71 -6.54
C GLY A 70 -0.70 27.31 -5.40
N PHE A 71 -0.97 28.30 -4.53
CA PHE A 71 -1.98 28.19 -3.50
C PHE A 71 -3.33 28.67 -4.02
N GLY A 72 -4.40 27.99 -3.59
CA GLY A 72 -5.74 28.49 -3.81
C GLY A 72 -6.04 29.74 -2.97
N PRO A 73 -7.20 30.38 -3.21
CA PRO A 73 -7.61 31.54 -2.44
C PRO A 73 -7.76 31.20 -0.94
N GLU A 74 -7.47 32.17 -0.07
CA GLU A 74 -7.65 32.05 1.39
C GLU A 74 -9.13 32.00 1.81
N ILE A 75 -9.89 31.09 1.19
CA ILE A 75 -11.28 30.85 1.54
C ILE A 75 -11.32 29.55 2.33
N GLN A 76 -11.97 29.54 3.49
CA GLN A 76 -12.17 28.29 4.21
C GLN A 76 -12.97 27.31 3.35
N VAL A 77 -12.29 26.27 2.87
CA VAL A 77 -12.93 25.17 2.14
C VAL A 77 -13.60 24.26 3.18
N TYR A 78 -14.92 24.35 3.25
CA TYR A 78 -15.71 23.46 4.10
C TYR A 78 -15.94 22.13 3.39
N GLY A 79 -15.62 21.03 4.07
CA GLY A 79 -15.84 19.67 3.56
C GLY A 79 -14.66 19.06 2.80
N ASP A 80 -14.93 17.92 2.19
CA ASP A 80 -13.94 17.18 1.39
C ASP A 80 -13.76 17.87 0.02
N PRO A 81 -12.51 18.00 -0.48
CA PRO A 81 -12.25 18.56 -1.80
C PRO A 81 -12.91 17.71 -2.90
N ALA A 82 -13.49 18.36 -3.87
CA ALA A 82 -14.17 17.70 -4.99
C ALA A 82 -13.17 16.95 -5.88
N LEU A 83 -13.48 15.72 -6.28
CA LEU A 83 -12.62 14.95 -7.18
C LEU A 83 -12.63 15.53 -8.59
N THR A 84 -11.47 15.86 -9.16
CA THR A 84 -11.37 16.24 -10.58
C THR A 84 -11.72 15.04 -11.49
N GLY A 85 -12.11 15.31 -12.75
CA GLY A 85 -12.38 14.24 -13.71
C GLY A 85 -11.18 13.31 -13.93
N LYS A 86 -9.98 13.87 -13.94
CA LYS A 86 -8.73 13.10 -14.09
C LYS A 86 -8.48 12.17 -12.91
N ILE A 87 -8.67 12.64 -11.69
CA ILE A 87 -8.44 11.79 -10.51
C ILE A 87 -9.54 10.72 -10.34
N LYS A 88 -10.76 11.00 -10.80
CA LYS A 88 -11.82 9.96 -10.86
C LYS A 88 -11.38 8.80 -11.75
N LYS A 89 -10.82 9.08 -12.93
CA LYS A 89 -10.27 8.03 -13.81
C LYS A 89 -9.12 7.28 -13.14
N VAL A 90 -8.19 7.99 -12.50
CA VAL A 90 -7.09 7.36 -11.77
C VAL A 90 -7.60 6.39 -10.70
N PHE A 91 -8.57 6.80 -9.88
CA PHE A 91 -9.05 5.99 -8.77
C PHE A 91 -10.00 4.87 -9.17
N PHE A 92 -10.87 5.09 -10.16
CA PHE A 92 -11.99 4.17 -10.44
C PHE A 92 -11.83 3.37 -11.74
N GLU A 93 -10.86 3.74 -12.58
CA GLU A 93 -10.57 3.04 -13.82
C GLU A 93 -9.13 2.52 -13.81
N TYR A 94 -8.14 3.42 -13.92
CA TYR A 94 -6.75 3.06 -14.16
C TYR A 94 -6.12 2.25 -13.04
N ALA A 95 -6.38 2.57 -11.77
CA ALA A 95 -5.81 1.82 -10.64
C ALA A 95 -6.31 0.37 -10.60
N TYR A 96 -7.57 0.12 -10.97
CA TYR A 96 -8.12 -1.23 -11.06
C TYR A 96 -7.59 -1.99 -12.27
N GLU A 97 -7.44 -1.31 -13.42
CA GLU A 97 -6.87 -1.90 -14.63
C GLU A 97 -5.39 -2.26 -14.44
N GLU A 98 -4.61 -1.38 -13.78
CA GLU A 98 -3.22 -1.68 -13.43
C GLU A 98 -3.11 -2.87 -12.47
N ALA A 99 -3.97 -2.94 -11.45
CA ALA A 99 -4.03 -4.09 -10.56
C ALA A 99 -4.38 -5.38 -11.30
N ALA A 100 -5.39 -5.34 -12.18
CA ALA A 100 -5.79 -6.49 -12.99
C ALA A 100 -4.68 -6.94 -13.96
N SER A 101 -3.95 -6.01 -14.58
CA SER A 101 -2.84 -6.31 -15.48
C SER A 101 -1.67 -7.02 -14.79
N LEU A 102 -1.52 -6.80 -13.49
CA LEU A 102 -0.53 -7.44 -12.62
C LEU A 102 -1.07 -8.67 -11.87
N ASN A 103 -2.29 -9.12 -12.22
CA ASN A 103 -2.99 -10.25 -11.58
C ASN A 103 -3.20 -10.04 -10.06
N HIS A 104 -3.36 -8.79 -9.61
CA HIS A 104 -3.67 -8.47 -8.24
C HIS A 104 -5.18 -8.27 -8.05
N ASN A 105 -5.72 -8.79 -6.96
CA ASN A 105 -7.13 -8.62 -6.58
C ASN A 105 -7.35 -7.41 -5.63
N TYR A 106 -6.31 -6.62 -5.38
CA TYR A 106 -6.30 -5.43 -4.53
C TYR A 106 -5.64 -4.26 -5.25
N VAL A 107 -5.94 -3.04 -4.80
CA VAL A 107 -5.30 -1.81 -5.26
C VAL A 107 -4.35 -1.30 -4.18
N GLY A 108 -3.04 -1.38 -4.44
CA GLY A 108 -1.98 -0.88 -3.57
C GLY A 108 -1.46 0.49 -4.00
N THR A 109 -0.45 0.99 -3.30
CA THR A 109 0.23 2.26 -3.61
C THR A 109 0.90 2.25 -4.98
N GLU A 110 1.46 1.10 -5.36
CA GLU A 110 2.08 0.83 -6.66
C GLU A 110 1.07 1.02 -7.81
N HIS A 111 -0.13 0.50 -7.65
CA HIS A 111 -1.20 0.65 -8.66
C HIS A 111 -1.67 2.10 -8.77
N LEU A 112 -1.71 2.83 -7.66
CA LEU A 112 -2.00 4.26 -7.68
C LEU A 112 -0.93 5.06 -8.43
N LEU A 113 0.35 4.74 -8.21
CA LEU A 113 1.44 5.38 -8.94
C LEU A 113 1.36 5.07 -10.44
N LEU A 114 1.18 3.79 -10.81
CA LEU A 114 1.03 3.37 -12.21
C LEU A 114 -0.16 4.06 -12.89
N ALA A 115 -1.28 4.18 -12.18
CA ALA A 115 -2.47 4.89 -12.65
C ALA A 115 -2.23 6.39 -12.85
N LEU A 116 -1.45 7.04 -11.97
CA LEU A 116 -1.03 8.42 -12.14
C LEU A 116 -0.17 8.60 -13.40
N LEU A 117 0.81 7.70 -13.64
CA LEU A 117 1.67 7.75 -14.83
C LEU A 117 0.87 7.56 -16.13
N ARG A 118 -0.26 6.89 -16.08
CA ARG A 118 -1.14 6.69 -17.24
C ARG A 118 -1.93 7.95 -17.58
N GLN A 119 -2.15 8.83 -16.61
CA GLN A 119 -2.81 10.12 -16.81
C GLN A 119 -1.80 11.15 -17.33
N THR A 120 -1.42 11.06 -18.60
CA THR A 120 -0.33 11.84 -19.20
C THR A 120 -0.55 13.35 -19.21
N ASP A 121 -1.79 13.83 -19.18
CA ASP A 121 -2.14 15.24 -19.08
C ASP A 121 -2.39 15.69 -17.61
N GLY A 122 -2.01 14.87 -16.62
CA GLY A 122 -2.10 15.17 -15.21
C GLY A 122 -0.99 16.10 -14.72
N ILE A 123 -1.26 16.89 -13.70
CA ILE A 123 -0.23 17.72 -13.05
C ILE A 123 0.87 16.84 -12.44
N ALA A 124 0.52 15.67 -11.88
CA ALA A 124 1.51 14.72 -11.35
C ALA A 124 2.56 14.30 -12.39
N THR A 125 2.13 14.00 -13.62
CA THR A 125 3.04 13.63 -14.70
C THR A 125 3.89 14.81 -15.17
N GLN A 126 3.32 16.01 -15.24
CA GLN A 126 4.07 17.24 -15.54
C GLN A 126 5.15 17.52 -14.50
N ILE A 127 4.85 17.30 -13.20
CA ILE A 127 5.83 17.43 -12.12
C ILE A 127 7.00 16.47 -12.33
N LEU A 128 6.72 15.20 -12.59
CA LEU A 128 7.76 14.19 -12.81
C LEU A 128 8.64 14.56 -14.02
N GLU A 129 8.03 14.97 -15.12
CA GLU A 129 8.75 15.38 -16.35
C GLU A 129 9.59 16.64 -16.12
N ASN A 130 9.07 17.65 -15.43
CA ASN A 130 9.81 18.87 -15.10
C ASN A 130 11.03 18.61 -14.22
N LEU A 131 10.94 17.62 -13.35
CA LEU A 131 12.04 17.15 -12.51
C LEU A 131 12.99 16.18 -13.25
N GLY A 132 12.80 15.99 -14.57
CA GLY A 132 13.64 15.13 -15.39
C GLY A 132 13.41 13.63 -15.17
N ILE A 133 12.31 13.25 -14.51
CA ILE A 133 11.98 11.85 -14.23
C ILE A 133 11.20 11.26 -15.39
N ASN A 134 11.76 10.23 -16.02
CA ASN A 134 11.12 9.56 -17.16
C ASN A 134 10.00 8.63 -16.69
N LEU A 135 8.77 8.90 -17.14
CA LEU A 135 7.58 8.13 -16.74
C LEU A 135 7.68 6.63 -17.07
N LYS A 136 8.33 6.28 -18.20
CA LYS A 136 8.55 4.87 -18.58
C LYS A 136 9.54 4.18 -17.66
N GLU A 137 10.52 4.90 -17.17
CA GLU A 137 11.51 4.41 -16.21
C GLU A 137 10.87 4.17 -14.85
N VAL A 138 10.05 5.12 -14.37
CA VAL A 138 9.25 4.93 -13.14
C VAL A 138 8.41 3.66 -13.23
N ARG A 139 7.68 3.48 -14.35
CA ARG A 139 6.86 2.27 -14.57
C ARG A 139 7.69 1.00 -14.51
N LYS A 140 8.84 0.98 -15.17
CA LYS A 140 9.75 -0.17 -15.20
C LYS A 140 10.28 -0.51 -13.81
N GLU A 141 10.70 0.50 -13.04
CA GLU A 141 11.19 0.27 -11.67
C GLU A 141 10.08 -0.20 -10.72
N VAL A 142 8.83 0.30 -10.86
CA VAL A 142 7.70 -0.22 -10.08
C VAL A 142 7.48 -1.71 -10.34
N ILE A 143 7.49 -2.13 -11.59
CA ILE A 143 7.28 -3.54 -11.96
C ILE A 143 8.43 -4.40 -11.41
N LYS A 144 9.66 -3.97 -11.57
CA LYS A 144 10.86 -4.66 -11.05
C LYS A 144 10.83 -4.81 -9.52
N GLU A 145 10.44 -3.75 -8.81
CA GLU A 145 10.33 -3.79 -7.34
C GLU A 145 9.24 -4.77 -6.90
N LEU A 146 8.10 -4.82 -7.62
CA LEU A 146 7.04 -5.80 -7.40
C LEU A 146 7.52 -7.24 -7.60
N GLU A 147 8.25 -7.51 -8.68
CA GLU A 147 8.81 -8.83 -8.95
C GLU A 147 9.79 -9.25 -7.86
N THR A 148 10.66 -8.35 -7.43
CA THR A 148 11.61 -8.59 -6.33
C THR A 148 10.88 -8.89 -5.02
N PHE A 149 9.81 -8.15 -4.73
CA PHE A 149 9.00 -8.38 -3.54
C PHE A 149 8.29 -9.74 -3.56
N ASN A 150 7.75 -10.13 -4.71
CA ASN A 150 7.08 -11.42 -4.88
C ASN A 150 8.06 -12.61 -4.77
N LEU A 151 9.30 -12.45 -5.20
CA LEU A 151 10.34 -13.48 -5.07
C LEU A 151 10.80 -13.67 -3.61
N GLN A 152 10.67 -12.64 -2.76
CA GLN A 152 11.03 -12.70 -1.34
C GLN A 152 9.93 -13.32 -0.46
N LEU A 153 8.70 -13.41 -0.96
CA LEU A 153 7.63 -14.13 -0.26
C LEU A 153 7.79 -15.64 -0.50
N PRO A 154 7.84 -16.46 0.56
CA PRO A 154 7.80 -17.91 0.38
C PRO A 154 6.52 -18.27 -0.40
N PRO A 155 6.58 -19.24 -1.32
CA PRO A 155 5.41 -19.66 -2.08
C PRO A 155 4.30 -20.05 -1.10
N MET A 156 3.27 -19.23 -1.01
CA MET A 156 2.05 -19.63 -0.34
C MET A 156 1.45 -20.76 -1.17
N GLY A 157 1.59 -21.99 -0.65
CA GLY A 157 1.01 -23.17 -1.27
C GLY A 157 -0.49 -22.99 -1.44
N ILE A 158 -0.91 -22.72 -2.67
CA ILE A 158 -2.30 -22.86 -3.07
C ILE A 158 -2.56 -24.35 -3.13
N GLY A 159 -2.99 -24.92 -2.00
CA GLY A 159 -3.57 -26.26 -1.93
C GLY A 159 -4.91 -26.26 -2.65
N GLY A 160 -4.90 -26.38 -3.97
CA GLY A 160 -6.10 -26.77 -4.70
C GLY A 160 -6.39 -28.26 -4.44
N PRO A 161 -7.65 -28.67 -4.22
CA PRO A 161 -7.98 -30.07 -4.09
C PRO A 161 -7.92 -30.75 -5.48
N SER A 162 -6.79 -31.37 -5.81
CA SER A 162 -6.75 -32.32 -6.92
C SER A 162 -7.31 -33.67 -6.46
N ASN A 163 -8.56 -33.89 -6.79
CA ASN A 163 -9.23 -35.20 -6.68
C ASN A 163 -8.77 -36.09 -7.84
N THR A 164 -7.84 -37.00 -7.61
CA THR A 164 -7.63 -38.17 -8.44
C THR A 164 -7.42 -39.36 -7.53
N GLY A 165 -8.39 -40.27 -7.58
CA GLY A 165 -8.37 -41.53 -6.85
C GLY A 165 -7.29 -42.49 -7.39
N GLY A 166 -6.67 -43.23 -6.47
CA GLY A 166 -5.74 -44.32 -6.73
C GLY A 166 -5.35 -45.01 -5.44
N ALA A 167 -5.78 -46.23 -5.26
CA ALA A 167 -5.62 -47.03 -4.06
C ALA A 167 -4.19 -47.55 -3.82
N GLY A 168 -3.77 -47.62 -2.51
CA GLY A 168 -2.75 -48.52 -1.92
C GLY A 168 -1.49 -47.85 -1.38
N PRO A 169 -0.72 -48.48 -0.47
CA PRO A 169 -1.12 -49.01 0.84
C PRO A 169 -0.55 -48.18 2.04
N ARG A 170 -1.20 -48.33 3.14
CA ARG A 170 -1.00 -47.77 4.48
C ARG A 170 0.42 -47.96 5.00
N LEU A 171 1.15 -46.84 5.25
CA LEU A 171 2.33 -46.81 6.11
C LEU A 171 2.16 -45.76 7.18
N GLN A 172 2.54 -46.15 8.39
CA GLN A 172 2.35 -45.50 9.68
C GLN A 172 2.88 -44.06 9.74
N GLU A 173 2.01 -43.17 10.27
CA GLU A 173 2.37 -41.80 10.69
C GLU A 173 3.38 -41.84 11.83
N LYS A 174 4.56 -41.26 11.58
CA LYS A 174 5.37 -40.61 12.61
C LYS A 174 5.41 -39.15 12.23
N SER A 175 4.74 -38.31 13.01
CA SER A 175 4.74 -36.86 12.91
C SER A 175 6.14 -36.33 13.25
N PRO A 176 6.85 -35.64 12.34
CA PRO A 176 8.00 -34.83 12.74
C PRO A 176 7.51 -33.44 13.12
N SER A 177 7.91 -32.99 14.29
CA SER A 177 7.69 -31.64 14.80
C SER A 177 8.13 -30.59 13.75
N SER A 178 7.20 -29.71 13.40
CA SER A 178 7.32 -28.72 12.32
C SER A 178 8.31 -27.58 12.56
N THR A 179 9.12 -27.65 13.60
CA THR A 179 10.04 -26.58 14.07
C THR A 179 11.43 -26.66 13.43
N GLU A 180 11.80 -27.75 12.76
CA GLU A 180 13.19 -27.92 12.25
C GLU A 180 13.45 -27.28 10.85
N LYS A 181 12.43 -26.76 10.18
CA LYS A 181 12.58 -26.31 8.78
C LYS A 181 12.59 -24.78 8.56
N MET A 182 12.64 -23.96 9.60
CA MET A 182 12.63 -22.49 9.44
C MET A 182 13.77 -21.79 10.21
N PRO A 183 15.01 -21.77 9.66
CA PRO A 183 16.14 -21.14 10.33
C PRO A 183 15.95 -19.63 10.58
N ALA A 184 15.19 -18.92 9.75
CA ALA A 184 14.91 -17.50 9.93
C ALA A 184 13.99 -17.21 11.13
N LEU A 185 13.04 -18.10 11.44
CA LEU A 185 12.19 -17.98 12.63
C LEU A 185 12.99 -18.20 13.94
N ARG A 186 14.03 -19.04 13.91
CA ARG A 186 14.93 -19.23 15.06
C ARG A 186 15.87 -18.04 15.30
N ALA A 187 16.25 -17.32 14.24
CA ALA A 187 17.17 -16.19 14.34
C ALA A 187 16.50 -14.91 14.84
N TYR A 188 15.19 -14.72 14.56
CA TYR A 188 14.47 -13.46 14.84
C TYR A 188 13.15 -13.64 15.60
N GLY A 189 12.69 -14.87 15.83
CA GLY A 189 11.44 -15.17 16.54
C GLY A 189 11.72 -15.77 17.93
N HIS A 190 11.04 -15.26 18.96
CA HIS A 190 10.99 -15.95 20.25
C HIS A 190 9.86 -16.98 20.21
N ASP A 191 10.20 -18.26 20.46
CA ASP A 191 9.20 -19.31 20.61
C ASP A 191 8.48 -19.16 21.96
N LEU A 192 7.33 -18.48 21.92
CA LEU A 192 6.51 -18.24 23.11
C LEU A 192 5.98 -19.52 23.73
N THR A 193 5.92 -20.61 22.97
CA THR A 193 5.51 -21.93 23.45
C THR A 193 6.59 -22.56 24.32
N GLU A 194 7.83 -22.38 23.95
CA GLU A 194 9.00 -22.85 24.71
C GLU A 194 9.18 -21.99 25.98
N LEU A 195 9.05 -20.66 25.87
CA LEU A 195 9.07 -19.74 27.02
C LEU A 195 7.93 -20.02 28.01
N ALA A 196 6.74 -20.42 27.51
CA ALA A 196 5.61 -20.83 28.37
C ALA A 196 5.90 -22.13 29.12
N ARG A 197 6.58 -23.09 28.48
CA ARG A 197 6.97 -24.37 29.15
C ARG A 197 8.05 -24.16 30.20
N GLU A 198 8.94 -23.20 29.99
CA GLU A 198 10.01 -22.85 30.95
C GLU A 198 9.54 -21.89 32.05
N SER A 199 8.24 -21.58 32.12
CA SER A 199 7.63 -20.64 33.09
C SER A 199 8.31 -19.26 33.12
N LYS A 200 8.90 -18.82 31.99
CA LYS A 200 9.58 -17.54 31.85
C LYS A 200 8.69 -16.42 31.25
N LEU A 201 7.39 -16.69 31.08
CA LEU A 201 6.41 -15.67 30.68
C LEU A 201 5.86 -14.99 31.92
N ASP A 202 5.77 -13.68 31.89
CA ASP A 202 5.10 -12.91 32.94
C ASP A 202 3.61 -13.31 33.04
N PRO A 203 3.05 -13.44 34.25
CA PRO A 203 1.65 -13.81 34.42
C PRO A 203 0.74 -12.72 33.82
N VAL A 204 -0.08 -13.11 32.86
CA VAL A 204 -1.10 -12.22 32.27
C VAL A 204 -2.19 -12.00 33.30
N ILE A 205 -2.25 -10.81 33.92
CA ILE A 205 -3.34 -10.40 34.75
C ILE A 205 -4.51 -9.99 33.84
N ALA A 206 -5.50 -10.88 33.70
CA ALA A 206 -6.74 -10.56 33.03
C ALA A 206 -7.50 -9.50 33.82
N VAL A 207 -7.52 -8.26 33.34
CA VAL A 207 -8.38 -7.21 33.91
C VAL A 207 -9.80 -7.44 33.41
N SER A 208 -10.63 -7.98 34.28
CA SER A 208 -12.08 -8.14 34.06
C SER A 208 -12.73 -6.76 34.16
N TYR A 209 -13.14 -6.20 33.03
CA TYR A 209 -13.98 -4.99 33.00
C TYR A 209 -15.40 -5.34 33.49
N THR A 210 -15.68 -5.08 34.74
CA THR A 210 -17.06 -5.06 35.26
C THR A 210 -17.73 -3.78 34.78
N HIS A 211 -18.71 -3.90 33.88
CA HIS A 211 -19.60 -2.80 33.53
C HIS A 211 -20.40 -2.35 34.78
N LEU A 212 -20.03 -1.22 35.33
CA LEU A 212 -20.89 -0.51 36.26
C LEU A 212 -22.05 0.13 35.49
N ARG A 213 -23.22 -0.49 35.61
CA ARG A 213 -24.50 0.08 35.16
C ARG A 213 -24.93 1.09 36.22
N ALA A 214 -24.84 2.38 35.89
CA ALA A 214 -25.42 3.44 36.71
C ALA A 214 -26.94 3.51 36.48
N HIS A 215 -27.68 3.57 37.57
CA HIS A 215 -29.12 3.88 37.63
C HIS A 215 -29.36 5.37 37.38
#